data_0c69f42eceda7a4da9f1343e2c8638aa
#
_entry.id   0c69f42eceda7a4da9f1343e2c8638aa
#
_cell.length_a   1.000
_cell.length_b   1.000
_cell.length_c   1.000
_cell.angle_alpha   90.00
_cell.angle_beta   90.00
_cell.angle_gamma   90.00
#
_symmetry.space_group_name_H-M   'P 1'
#
loop_
_entity.id
_entity.type
_entity.pdbx_description
1 polymer ?
#
loop_
_entity_poly.entity_id
_entity_poly.type
_entity_poly.pdbx_seq_one_letter_code
_entity_poly.pdbx_strand_id
1 'polypeptide(L)'
;MFWLGRNLERSEQLARLLRVAVERATEGPEIPEPNDVATLMSILALTGHLPFKNYQAPDIQKETLEELKKIAASPDYGFGLYFLFSRLKEMADLLHDRLSMDTWELFTRLLPLLPEQNANCQILLNRLNGIILRQNALSGLIREDMTRDHSWRFLEIGRRLERGMQILNLLSGIDFCADNGFNASLETLLETSDSRMTYRVRYMAVPTVPLVLDLLVCDDGNPRALIYQVLKLRQNISVLEKESRLPGLFSKELLILDEIIDRIRATDVMNLAEQARTLNETVIVNPAFSTLLNGLRLKLQEFSDTLTLSCFVHAASTRQGPAYNKGKIK
;
A
#
# COMPACT_ATOMS: atom_id res chain seq x y z
N MET A 1 13.22 5.90 -9.84
CA MET A 1 12.26 4.80 -10.15
C MET A 1 11.68 4.15 -8.90
N PHE A 2 12.47 3.68 -7.92
CA PHE A 2 11.96 3.04 -6.70
C PHE A 2 10.92 3.88 -5.94
N TRP A 3 11.23 5.13 -5.65
CA TRP A 3 10.31 6.05 -4.97
C TRP A 3 9.09 6.43 -5.81
N LEU A 4 9.23 6.49 -7.14
CA LEU A 4 8.08 6.67 -8.05
C LEU A 4 7.11 5.50 -7.91
N GLY A 5 7.61 4.27 -7.91
CA GLY A 5 6.80 3.07 -7.69
C GLY A 5 6.10 3.06 -6.34
N ARG A 6 6.80 3.42 -5.25
CA ARG A 6 6.20 3.51 -3.91
C ARG A 6 5.09 4.56 -3.84
N ASN A 7 5.32 5.77 -4.36
CA ASN A 7 4.31 6.83 -4.29
C ASN A 7 3.10 6.54 -5.21
N LEU A 8 3.31 5.89 -6.36
CA LEU A 8 2.23 5.46 -7.23
C LEU A 8 1.29 4.49 -6.48
N GLU A 9 1.83 3.47 -5.85
CA GLU A 9 1.05 2.49 -5.11
C GLU A 9 0.37 3.11 -3.88
N ARG A 10 1.09 3.99 -3.16
CA ARG A 10 0.56 4.70 -2.00
C ARG A 10 -0.64 5.57 -2.36
N SER A 11 -0.56 6.30 -3.47
CA SER A 11 -1.66 7.14 -3.94
C SER A 11 -2.85 6.33 -4.45
N GLU A 12 -2.63 5.16 -5.08
CA GLU A 12 -3.71 4.25 -5.50
C GLU A 12 -4.48 3.74 -4.28
N GLN A 13 -3.75 3.26 -3.28
CA GLN A 13 -4.37 2.73 -2.06
C GLN A 13 -5.13 3.81 -1.29
N LEU A 14 -4.56 5.02 -1.16
CA LEU A 14 -5.25 6.12 -0.52
C LEU A 14 -6.55 6.48 -1.25
N ALA A 15 -6.54 6.51 -2.58
CA ALA A 15 -7.75 6.78 -3.36
C ALA A 15 -8.83 5.70 -3.14
N ARG A 16 -8.45 4.42 -3.04
CA ARG A 16 -9.36 3.30 -2.74
C ARG A 16 -9.92 3.39 -1.32
N LEU A 17 -9.07 3.66 -0.32
CA LEU A 17 -9.50 3.86 1.07
C LEU A 17 -10.48 5.02 1.19
N LEU A 18 -10.15 6.17 0.58
CA LEU A 18 -11.04 7.34 0.59
C LEU A 18 -12.37 7.06 -0.08
N ARG A 19 -12.37 6.34 -1.22
CA ARG A 19 -13.61 5.97 -1.90
C ARG A 19 -14.52 5.18 -0.98
N VAL A 20 -14.02 4.08 -0.40
CA VAL A 20 -14.81 3.23 0.48
C VAL A 20 -15.24 3.98 1.74
N ALA A 21 -14.35 4.80 2.34
CA ALA A 21 -14.67 5.59 3.53
C ALA A 21 -15.77 6.64 3.25
N VAL A 22 -15.72 7.32 2.10
CA VAL A 22 -16.77 8.28 1.71
C VAL A 22 -18.09 7.57 1.42
N GLU A 23 -18.06 6.42 0.73
CA GLU A 23 -19.26 5.60 0.50
C GLU A 23 -19.92 5.22 1.82
N ARG A 24 -19.18 4.66 2.76
CA ARG A 24 -19.68 4.28 4.09
C ARG A 24 -20.15 5.48 4.92
N ALA A 25 -19.46 6.61 4.87
CA ALA A 25 -19.86 7.83 5.59
C ALA A 25 -21.09 8.52 5.02
N THR A 26 -21.49 8.21 3.76
CA THR A 26 -22.66 8.79 3.08
C THR A 26 -23.85 7.85 3.01
N GLU A 27 -23.67 6.56 3.23
CA GLU A 27 -24.77 5.61 3.42
C GLU A 27 -25.57 5.99 4.67
N GLY A 28 -26.92 6.06 4.57
CA GLY A 28 -27.78 6.49 5.69
C GLY A 28 -27.76 5.50 6.87
N PRO A 29 -28.32 5.89 8.02
CA PRO A 29 -28.24 5.13 9.26
C PRO A 29 -28.90 3.73 9.23
N GLU A 30 -29.57 3.37 8.16
CA GLU A 30 -30.21 2.06 8.03
C GLU A 30 -29.28 0.94 7.53
N ILE A 31 -28.03 1.25 7.11
CA ILE A 31 -27.16 0.27 6.44
C ILE A 31 -25.70 0.25 6.92
N PRO A 32 -25.01 1.33 7.36
CA PRO A 32 -23.63 1.17 7.78
C PRO A 32 -23.56 0.72 9.25
N GLU A 33 -22.84 -0.34 9.47
CA GLU A 33 -22.36 -0.64 10.81
C GLU A 33 -21.41 0.51 11.24
N PRO A 34 -21.64 1.18 12.39
CA PRO A 34 -20.80 2.31 12.83
C PRO A 34 -19.29 1.98 12.89
N ASN A 35 -18.97 0.71 13.02
CA ASN A 35 -17.61 0.19 13.13
C ASN A 35 -16.82 0.25 11.80
N ASP A 36 -17.48 0.22 10.63
CA ASP A 36 -16.78 0.25 9.34
C ASP A 36 -16.07 1.57 9.09
N VAL A 37 -16.73 2.69 9.39
CA VAL A 37 -16.12 4.02 9.26
C VAL A 37 -14.97 4.17 10.24
N ALA A 38 -15.15 3.75 11.50
CA ALA A 38 -14.11 3.80 12.52
C ALA A 38 -12.88 2.95 12.14
N THR A 39 -13.12 1.75 11.59
CA THR A 39 -12.06 0.88 11.05
C THR A 39 -11.29 1.55 9.92
N LEU A 40 -11.98 2.14 8.93
CA LEU A 40 -11.34 2.84 7.82
C LEU A 40 -10.54 4.06 8.27
N MET A 41 -11.05 4.83 9.23
CA MET A 41 -10.35 5.98 9.82
C MET A 41 -9.09 5.51 10.59
N SER A 42 -9.18 4.39 11.30
CA SER A 42 -8.02 3.78 11.98
C SER A 42 -6.97 3.31 10.97
N ILE A 43 -7.36 2.72 9.85
CA ILE A 43 -6.45 2.34 8.76
C ILE A 43 -5.79 3.58 8.14
N LEU A 44 -6.53 4.67 7.91
CA LEU A 44 -5.98 5.94 7.44
C LEU A 44 -4.95 6.51 8.42
N ALA A 45 -5.17 6.36 9.73
CA ALA A 45 -4.21 6.76 10.75
C ALA A 45 -2.97 5.84 10.76
N LEU A 46 -3.14 4.51 10.68
CA LEU A 46 -2.05 3.53 10.58
C LEU A 46 -1.17 3.75 9.34
N THR A 47 -1.77 4.21 8.25
CA THR A 47 -1.05 4.51 6.99
C THR A 47 -0.42 5.91 6.99
N GLY A 48 -0.58 6.68 8.07
CA GLY A 48 -0.01 8.01 8.24
C GLY A 48 -0.77 9.13 7.52
N HIS A 49 -2.01 8.88 7.11
CA HIS A 49 -2.85 9.88 6.45
C HIS A 49 -3.72 10.68 7.43
N LEU A 50 -3.79 10.25 8.68
CA LEU A 50 -4.49 10.93 9.76
C LEU A 50 -3.69 10.87 11.06
N PRO A 51 -3.85 11.84 11.97
CA PRO A 51 -3.35 11.70 13.33
C PRO A 51 -4.12 10.59 14.06
N PHE A 52 -3.45 9.87 14.95
CA PHE A 52 -4.08 8.83 15.74
C PHE A 52 -5.07 9.45 16.73
N LYS A 53 -6.37 9.14 16.59
CA LYS A 53 -7.46 9.53 17.48
C LYS A 53 -8.34 8.31 17.76
N ASN A 54 -9.15 8.38 18.81
CA ASN A 54 -10.22 7.40 19.00
C ASN A 54 -11.44 7.78 18.14
N TYR A 55 -11.73 6.99 17.12
CA TYR A 55 -12.80 7.25 16.15
C TYR A 55 -14.15 6.59 16.51
N GLN A 56 -14.38 6.23 17.78
CA GLN A 56 -15.57 5.49 18.24
C GLN A 56 -16.71 6.37 18.79
N ALA A 57 -16.64 7.70 18.69
CA ALA A 57 -17.67 8.60 19.26
C ALA A 57 -18.85 8.85 18.29
N PRO A 58 -20.09 9.01 18.80
CA PRO A 58 -21.32 9.08 17.98
C PRO A 58 -21.47 10.33 17.08
N ASP A 59 -20.72 11.42 17.30
CA ASP A 59 -20.80 12.65 16.51
C ASP A 59 -19.87 12.68 15.28
N ILE A 60 -19.28 11.54 14.93
CA ILE A 60 -18.15 11.42 14.00
C ILE A 60 -18.53 11.64 12.54
N GLN A 61 -19.76 11.35 12.08
CA GLN A 61 -20.05 11.27 10.65
C GLN A 61 -19.78 12.58 9.88
N LYS A 62 -20.21 13.73 10.40
CA LYS A 62 -20.02 15.00 9.71
C LYS A 62 -18.57 15.47 9.74
N GLU A 63 -17.92 15.37 10.89
CA GLU A 63 -16.48 15.71 11.04
C GLU A 63 -15.60 14.78 10.21
N THR A 64 -15.94 13.48 10.17
CA THR A 64 -15.26 12.47 9.36
C THR A 64 -15.31 12.81 7.88
N LEU A 65 -16.47 13.19 7.35
CA LEU A 65 -16.61 13.52 5.95
C LEU A 65 -15.77 14.75 5.56
N GLU A 66 -15.73 15.77 6.42
CA GLU A 66 -14.87 16.94 6.19
C GLU A 66 -13.38 16.59 6.29
N GLU A 67 -12.98 15.70 7.19
CA GLU A 67 -11.61 15.17 7.23
C GLU A 67 -11.26 14.39 5.95
N LEU A 68 -12.13 13.51 5.48
CA LEU A 68 -11.94 12.75 4.23
C LEU A 68 -11.80 13.68 3.01
N LYS A 69 -12.61 14.75 2.93
CA LYS A 69 -12.49 15.77 1.88
C LYS A 69 -11.15 16.49 1.94
N LYS A 70 -10.67 16.84 3.14
CA LYS A 70 -9.34 17.48 3.31
C LYS A 70 -8.23 16.55 2.80
N ILE A 71 -8.25 15.27 3.16
CA ILE A 71 -7.25 14.29 2.69
C ILE A 71 -7.29 14.16 1.17
N ALA A 72 -8.50 14.18 0.58
CA ALA A 72 -8.69 14.01 -0.86
C ALA A 72 -8.26 15.23 -1.68
N ALA A 73 -8.48 16.45 -1.18
CA ALA A 73 -8.49 17.66 -2.02
C ALA A 73 -7.59 18.80 -1.53
N SER A 74 -7.23 18.86 -0.24
CA SER A 74 -6.54 20.02 0.30
C SER A 74 -5.07 20.06 -0.10
N PRO A 75 -4.59 21.15 -0.74
CA PRO A 75 -3.16 21.36 -1.03
C PRO A 75 -2.32 21.52 0.26
N ASP A 76 -2.93 22.04 1.32
CA ASP A 76 -2.26 22.31 2.60
C ASP A 76 -2.17 21.05 3.48
N TYR A 77 -2.78 19.93 3.05
CA TYR A 77 -2.74 18.67 3.79
C TYR A 77 -1.53 17.82 3.36
N GLY A 78 -0.47 17.84 4.16
CA GLY A 78 0.84 17.25 3.85
C GLY A 78 0.87 15.73 3.66
N PHE A 79 -0.25 15.01 3.89
CA PHE A 79 -0.35 13.54 3.80
C PHE A 79 -1.51 13.07 2.92
N GLY A 80 -2.10 13.99 2.12
CA GLY A 80 -3.24 13.72 1.26
C GLY A 80 -2.89 13.37 -0.18
N LEU A 81 -3.94 13.20 -1.03
CA LEU A 81 -3.75 12.89 -2.46
C LEU A 81 -3.06 14.02 -3.21
N TYR A 82 -3.34 15.29 -2.85
CA TYR A 82 -2.67 16.43 -3.48
C TYR A 82 -1.15 16.34 -3.33
N PHE A 83 -0.69 16.12 -2.11
CA PHE A 83 0.74 15.96 -1.82
C PHE A 83 1.36 14.80 -2.61
N LEU A 84 0.71 13.63 -2.61
CA LEU A 84 1.20 12.46 -3.32
C LEU A 84 1.26 12.68 -4.83
N PHE A 85 0.25 13.33 -5.43
CA PHE A 85 0.24 13.61 -6.87
C PHE A 85 1.24 14.69 -7.27
N SER A 86 1.46 15.70 -6.42
CA SER A 86 2.54 16.68 -6.63
C SER A 86 3.90 15.99 -6.65
N ARG A 87 4.16 15.09 -5.70
CA ARG A 87 5.40 14.29 -5.65
C ARG A 87 5.54 13.36 -6.85
N LEU A 88 4.45 12.72 -7.28
CA LEU A 88 4.45 11.86 -8.48
C LEU A 88 4.78 12.66 -9.73
N LYS A 89 4.19 13.85 -9.88
CA LYS A 89 4.49 14.75 -11.00
C LYS A 89 5.95 15.17 -11.00
N GLU A 90 6.48 15.68 -9.87
CA GLU A 90 7.89 16.07 -9.73
C GLU A 90 8.84 14.91 -10.10
N MET A 91 8.56 13.71 -9.59
CA MET A 91 9.38 12.53 -9.91
C MET A 91 9.25 12.10 -11.37
N ALA A 92 8.06 12.18 -11.98
CA ALA A 92 7.85 11.88 -13.38
C ALA A 92 8.60 12.89 -14.29
N ASP A 93 8.58 14.18 -13.93
CA ASP A 93 9.31 15.23 -14.65
C ASP A 93 10.84 14.98 -14.59
N LEU A 94 11.36 14.55 -13.42
CA LEU A 94 12.78 14.20 -13.25
C LEU A 94 13.20 12.91 -13.99
N LEU A 95 12.25 12.05 -14.30
CA LEU A 95 12.46 10.73 -14.89
C LEU A 95 11.88 10.63 -16.29
N HIS A 96 11.56 11.76 -16.94
CA HIS A 96 10.86 11.77 -18.24
C HIS A 96 11.62 11.04 -19.33
N ASP A 97 12.97 10.99 -19.27
CA ASP A 97 13.84 10.24 -20.18
C ASP A 97 13.74 8.71 -20.01
N ARG A 98 13.09 8.25 -18.95
CA ARG A 98 12.88 6.83 -18.62
C ARG A 98 11.43 6.38 -18.76
N LEU A 99 10.54 7.29 -19.12
CA LEU A 99 9.10 7.04 -19.28
C LEU A 99 8.69 7.27 -20.73
N SER A 100 7.71 6.50 -21.22
CA SER A 100 7.07 6.86 -22.49
C SER A 100 6.33 8.19 -22.36
N MET A 101 6.13 8.89 -23.47
CA MET A 101 5.40 10.16 -23.48
C MET A 101 4.01 10.01 -22.86
N ASP A 102 3.29 8.94 -23.22
CA ASP A 102 1.94 8.65 -22.71
C ASP A 102 1.96 8.38 -21.20
N THR A 103 2.95 7.64 -20.71
CA THR A 103 3.12 7.39 -19.28
C THR A 103 3.40 8.69 -18.52
N TRP A 104 4.31 9.53 -19.01
CA TRP A 104 4.62 10.83 -18.40
C TRP A 104 3.39 11.75 -18.41
N GLU A 105 2.66 11.82 -19.52
CA GLU A 105 1.45 12.65 -19.63
C GLU A 105 0.36 12.22 -18.61
N LEU A 106 0.17 10.91 -18.40
CA LEU A 106 -0.77 10.43 -17.40
C LEU A 106 -0.38 10.83 -15.97
N PHE A 107 0.92 10.80 -15.62
CA PHE A 107 1.38 11.30 -14.32
C PHE A 107 1.06 12.79 -14.13
N THR A 108 1.32 13.61 -15.14
CA THR A 108 1.10 15.06 -15.06
C THR A 108 -0.39 15.41 -14.98
N ARG A 109 -1.27 14.54 -15.49
CA ARG A 109 -2.73 14.71 -15.47
C ARG A 109 -3.44 14.15 -14.22
N LEU A 110 -2.71 13.65 -13.22
CA LEU A 110 -3.33 13.19 -11.97
C LEU A 110 -3.83 14.36 -11.11
N LEU A 111 -3.04 15.42 -10.95
CA LEU A 111 -3.40 16.59 -10.13
C LEU A 111 -4.74 17.24 -10.56
N PRO A 112 -5.00 17.48 -11.86
CA PRO A 112 -6.27 18.06 -12.31
C PRO A 112 -7.50 17.18 -12.06
N LEU A 113 -7.32 15.92 -11.69
CA LEU A 113 -8.42 15.04 -11.34
C LEU A 113 -8.91 15.22 -9.91
N LEU A 114 -8.14 15.86 -9.05
CA LEU A 114 -8.55 16.09 -7.68
C LEU A 114 -9.85 16.89 -7.61
N PRO A 115 -10.75 16.57 -6.68
CA PRO A 115 -11.97 17.33 -6.49
C PRO A 115 -11.65 18.73 -5.92
N GLU A 116 -12.57 19.66 -6.09
CA GLU A 116 -12.55 20.90 -5.32
C GLU A 116 -12.82 20.62 -3.84
N GLN A 117 -12.28 21.43 -2.93
CA GLN A 117 -12.46 21.23 -1.48
C GLN A 117 -13.92 21.24 -1.04
N ASN A 118 -14.77 22.02 -1.74
CA ASN A 118 -16.20 22.14 -1.44
C ASN A 118 -17.07 21.19 -2.27
N ALA A 119 -16.48 20.21 -2.95
CA ALA A 119 -17.22 19.24 -3.74
C ALA A 119 -18.22 18.46 -2.87
N ASN A 120 -19.40 18.19 -3.40
CA ASN A 120 -20.33 17.26 -2.76
C ASN A 120 -19.80 15.82 -2.85
N CYS A 121 -20.38 14.92 -2.04
CA CYS A 121 -19.92 13.54 -1.94
C CYS A 121 -19.96 12.79 -3.28
N GLN A 122 -20.99 13.03 -4.10
CA GLN A 122 -21.12 12.37 -5.42
C GLN A 122 -20.02 12.81 -6.38
N ILE A 123 -19.67 14.10 -6.40
CA ILE A 123 -18.54 14.62 -7.18
C ILE A 123 -17.23 14.03 -6.67
N LEU A 124 -17.05 13.98 -5.34
CA LEU A 124 -15.87 13.39 -4.71
C LEU A 124 -15.71 11.92 -5.12
N LEU A 125 -16.75 11.11 -5.01
CA LEU A 125 -16.74 9.69 -5.41
C LEU A 125 -16.43 9.52 -6.90
N ASN A 126 -17.05 10.32 -7.77
CA ASN A 126 -16.78 10.27 -9.21
C ASN A 126 -15.33 10.61 -9.53
N ARG A 127 -14.73 11.59 -8.82
CA ARG A 127 -13.32 11.95 -8.97
C ARG A 127 -12.39 10.84 -8.48
N LEU A 128 -12.66 10.25 -7.32
CA LEU A 128 -11.88 9.12 -6.79
C LEU A 128 -11.93 7.91 -7.74
N ASN A 129 -13.08 7.59 -8.31
CA ASN A 129 -13.21 6.55 -9.33
C ASN A 129 -12.38 6.88 -10.58
N GLY A 130 -12.43 8.12 -11.07
CA GLY A 130 -11.62 8.58 -12.19
C GLY A 130 -10.11 8.49 -11.92
N ILE A 131 -9.68 8.79 -10.70
CA ILE A 131 -8.30 8.66 -10.24
C ILE A 131 -7.86 7.18 -10.27
N ILE A 132 -8.64 6.28 -9.69
CA ILE A 132 -8.35 4.83 -9.65
C ILE A 132 -8.23 4.27 -11.08
N LEU A 133 -9.14 4.62 -11.97
CA LEU A 133 -9.08 4.20 -13.37
C LEU A 133 -7.80 4.68 -14.06
N ARG A 134 -7.38 5.92 -13.82
CA ARG A 134 -6.16 6.48 -14.41
C ARG A 134 -4.89 5.83 -13.86
N GLN A 135 -4.87 5.51 -12.57
CA GLN A 135 -3.76 4.78 -11.97
C GLN A 135 -3.67 3.33 -12.47
N ASN A 136 -4.81 2.69 -12.77
CA ASN A 136 -4.83 1.39 -13.44
C ASN A 136 -4.28 1.50 -14.88
N ALA A 137 -4.64 2.56 -15.62
CA ALA A 137 -4.08 2.82 -16.95
C ALA A 137 -2.57 3.05 -16.90
N LEU A 138 -2.06 3.85 -15.95
CA LEU A 138 -0.63 4.00 -15.69
C LEU A 138 0.07 2.66 -15.43
N SER A 139 -0.55 1.81 -14.61
CA SER A 139 -0.01 0.48 -14.32
C SER A 139 0.05 -0.40 -15.56
N GLY A 140 -0.92 -0.27 -16.47
CA GLY A 140 -0.94 -0.93 -17.77
C GLY A 140 0.18 -0.44 -18.67
N LEU A 141 0.31 0.87 -18.87
CA LEU A 141 1.38 1.47 -19.71
C LEU A 141 2.77 1.13 -19.19
N ILE A 142 3.03 1.26 -17.89
CA ILE A 142 4.31 0.87 -17.28
C ILE A 142 4.62 -0.60 -17.59
N ARG A 143 3.62 -1.45 -17.62
CA ARG A 143 3.77 -2.86 -17.91
C ARG A 143 4.04 -3.14 -19.38
N GLU A 144 3.40 -2.41 -20.30
CA GLU A 144 3.51 -2.66 -21.75
C GLU A 144 4.67 -1.88 -22.41
N ASP A 145 4.90 -0.62 -22.01
CA ASP A 145 5.83 0.28 -22.70
C ASP A 145 7.27 0.19 -22.16
N MET A 146 7.46 -0.12 -20.87
CA MET A 146 8.81 -0.09 -20.31
C MET A 146 9.60 -1.37 -20.58
N THR A 147 10.81 -1.21 -21.08
CA THR A 147 11.80 -2.28 -21.13
C THR A 147 12.10 -2.82 -19.74
N ARG A 148 12.30 -4.14 -19.61
CA ARG A 148 12.54 -4.82 -18.31
C ARG A 148 13.98 -4.64 -17.82
N ASP A 149 14.48 -3.41 -17.87
CA ASP A 149 15.80 -3.00 -17.41
C ASP A 149 15.83 -2.74 -15.88
N HIS A 150 16.94 -2.24 -15.38
CA HIS A 150 17.09 -1.87 -13.97
C HIS A 150 16.07 -0.81 -13.52
N SER A 151 15.74 0.16 -14.39
CA SER A 151 14.77 1.22 -14.08
C SER A 151 13.39 0.65 -13.81
N TRP A 152 12.92 -0.23 -14.69
CA TRP A 152 11.65 -0.93 -14.51
C TRP A 152 11.66 -1.80 -13.24
N ARG A 153 12.76 -2.54 -12.98
CA ARG A 153 12.86 -3.40 -11.80
C ARG A 153 12.76 -2.61 -10.51
N PHE A 154 13.47 -1.49 -10.39
CA PHE A 154 13.36 -0.63 -9.21
C PHE A 154 11.97 -0.02 -9.05
N LEU A 155 11.29 0.34 -10.13
CA LEU A 155 9.90 0.78 -10.07
C LEU A 155 8.98 -0.34 -9.54
N GLU A 156 9.09 -1.54 -10.08
CA GLU A 156 8.31 -2.71 -9.62
C GLU A 156 8.65 -3.07 -8.17
N ILE A 157 9.90 -3.09 -7.76
CA ILE A 157 10.29 -3.33 -6.36
C ILE A 157 9.61 -2.31 -5.45
N GLY A 158 9.63 -1.02 -5.81
CA GLY A 158 8.95 0.03 -5.05
C GLY A 158 7.46 -0.23 -4.92
N ARG A 159 6.79 -0.56 -6.02
CA ARG A 159 5.35 -0.89 -6.03
C ARG A 159 5.03 -2.10 -5.17
N ARG A 160 5.76 -3.20 -5.34
CA ARG A 160 5.49 -4.46 -4.62
C ARG A 160 5.72 -4.31 -3.11
N LEU A 161 6.79 -3.62 -2.73
CA LEU A 161 7.08 -3.34 -1.32
C LEU A 161 5.96 -2.51 -0.68
N GLU A 162 5.56 -1.42 -1.33
CA GLU A 162 4.50 -0.56 -0.79
C GLU A 162 3.17 -1.30 -0.68
N ARG A 163 2.79 -2.08 -1.70
CA ARG A 163 1.56 -2.90 -1.66
C ARG A 163 1.61 -3.93 -0.53
N GLY A 164 2.75 -4.60 -0.32
CA GLY A 164 2.92 -5.52 0.80
C GLY A 164 2.71 -4.83 2.16
N MET A 165 3.30 -3.64 2.34
CA MET A 165 3.12 -2.85 3.57
C MET A 165 1.65 -2.44 3.77
N GLN A 166 0.97 -2.06 2.69
CA GLN A 166 -0.44 -1.64 2.75
C GLN A 166 -1.38 -2.81 3.08
N ILE A 167 -1.14 -4.01 2.54
CA ILE A 167 -1.89 -5.21 2.91
C ILE A 167 -1.77 -5.46 4.41
N LEU A 168 -0.56 -5.37 4.97
CA LEU A 168 -0.35 -5.52 6.41
C LEU A 168 -1.07 -4.44 7.23
N ASN A 169 -1.10 -3.20 6.75
CA ASN A 169 -1.83 -2.13 7.41
C ASN A 169 -3.35 -2.35 7.36
N LEU A 170 -3.88 -2.79 6.21
CA LEU A 170 -5.29 -3.15 6.07
C LEU A 170 -5.67 -4.28 7.02
N LEU A 171 -4.88 -5.34 7.07
CA LEU A 171 -5.12 -6.49 7.95
C LEU A 171 -5.01 -6.10 9.43
N SER A 172 -4.16 -5.14 9.79
CA SER A 172 -4.12 -4.61 11.16
C SER A 172 -5.40 -3.87 11.54
N GLY A 173 -6.20 -3.42 10.59
CA GLY A 173 -7.54 -2.88 10.83
C GLY A 173 -8.50 -3.91 11.43
N ILE A 174 -8.26 -5.21 11.24
CA ILE A 174 -9.07 -6.29 11.85
C ILE A 174 -8.97 -6.24 13.39
N ASP A 175 -7.83 -5.83 13.94
CA ASP A 175 -7.62 -5.69 15.38
C ASP A 175 -8.55 -4.66 16.04
N PHE A 176 -9.10 -3.72 15.24
CA PHE A 176 -10.01 -2.67 15.72
C PHE A 176 -11.50 -3.02 15.54
N CYS A 177 -11.81 -4.17 14.99
CA CYS A 177 -13.16 -4.64 14.69
C CYS A 177 -13.77 -5.42 15.86
N ALA A 178 -13.46 -5.06 17.10
CA ALA A 178 -14.11 -5.64 18.29
C ALA A 178 -15.56 -5.14 18.38
N ASP A 179 -16.49 -6.04 18.63
CA ASP A 179 -17.92 -5.88 18.89
C ASP A 179 -18.84 -5.70 17.67
N ASN A 180 -19.68 -6.70 17.42
CA ASN A 180 -20.93 -6.73 16.63
C ASN A 180 -20.91 -6.45 15.12
N GLY A 181 -19.81 -5.98 14.50
CA GLY A 181 -19.72 -5.64 13.07
C GLY A 181 -18.62 -6.38 12.30
N PHE A 182 -18.11 -7.51 12.82
CA PHE A 182 -16.94 -8.19 12.30
C PHE A 182 -17.07 -8.62 10.81
N ASN A 183 -18.24 -9.09 10.40
CA ASN A 183 -18.46 -9.51 9.01
C ASN A 183 -18.47 -8.31 8.04
N ALA A 184 -19.07 -7.19 8.41
CA ALA A 184 -19.09 -5.98 7.62
C ALA A 184 -17.67 -5.42 7.43
N SER A 185 -16.87 -5.41 8.48
CA SER A 185 -15.47 -4.97 8.41
C SER A 185 -14.61 -5.86 7.50
N LEU A 186 -14.84 -7.18 7.44
CA LEU A 186 -14.17 -8.07 6.49
C LEU A 186 -14.59 -7.79 5.03
N GLU A 187 -15.85 -7.53 4.76
CA GLU A 187 -16.32 -7.09 3.44
C GLU A 187 -15.64 -5.76 3.03
N THR A 188 -15.56 -4.81 3.95
CA THR A 188 -14.89 -3.52 3.74
C THR A 188 -13.40 -3.67 3.45
N LEU A 189 -12.70 -4.58 4.13
CA LEU A 189 -11.29 -4.91 3.84
C LEU A 189 -11.13 -5.53 2.45
N LEU A 190 -11.99 -6.48 2.08
CA LEU A 190 -11.99 -7.10 0.76
C LEU A 190 -12.28 -6.09 -0.35
N GLU A 191 -13.17 -5.13 -0.12
CA GLU A 191 -13.47 -4.06 -1.06
C GLU A 191 -12.30 -3.10 -1.22
N THR A 192 -11.70 -2.65 -0.12
CA THR A 192 -10.53 -1.75 -0.12
C THR A 192 -9.32 -2.40 -0.78
N SER A 193 -9.12 -3.72 -0.60
CA SER A 193 -8.05 -4.49 -1.23
C SER A 193 -8.35 -4.89 -2.68
N ASP A 194 -9.51 -4.50 -3.24
CA ASP A 194 -9.95 -4.90 -4.59
C ASP A 194 -10.03 -6.44 -4.76
N SER A 195 -10.41 -7.14 -3.70
CA SER A 195 -10.40 -8.62 -3.65
C SER A 195 -11.78 -9.24 -3.42
N ARG A 196 -12.84 -8.42 -3.33
CA ARG A 196 -14.21 -8.87 -3.04
C ARG A 196 -14.73 -9.89 -4.08
N MET A 197 -14.54 -9.60 -5.37
CA MET A 197 -14.97 -10.53 -6.43
C MET A 197 -14.14 -11.80 -6.45
N THR A 198 -12.82 -11.69 -6.26
CA THR A 198 -11.92 -12.85 -6.15
C THR A 198 -12.33 -13.75 -5.00
N TYR A 199 -12.64 -13.16 -3.83
CA TYR A 199 -13.14 -13.89 -2.68
C TYR A 199 -14.42 -14.66 -2.98
N ARG A 200 -15.43 -13.99 -3.56
CA ARG A 200 -16.73 -14.58 -3.89
C ARG A 200 -16.59 -15.75 -4.88
N VAL A 201 -15.78 -15.58 -5.92
CA VAL A 201 -15.55 -16.63 -6.92
C VAL A 201 -14.82 -17.83 -6.31
N ARG A 202 -13.84 -17.60 -5.41
CA ARG A 202 -12.99 -18.65 -4.85
C ARG A 202 -13.69 -19.46 -3.76
N TYR A 203 -14.34 -18.79 -2.83
CA TYR A 203 -14.87 -19.43 -1.62
C TYR A 203 -16.39 -19.63 -1.62
N MET A 204 -17.15 -18.83 -2.37
CA MET A 204 -18.62 -18.88 -2.43
C MET A 204 -19.28 -18.86 -1.03
N ALA A 205 -18.65 -18.17 -0.08
CA ALA A 205 -19.02 -18.12 1.32
C ALA A 205 -19.05 -16.70 1.85
N VAL A 206 -19.73 -16.48 2.97
CA VAL A 206 -19.65 -15.24 3.75
C VAL A 206 -18.20 -15.03 4.22
N PRO A 207 -17.66 -13.80 4.22
CA PRO A 207 -16.31 -13.54 4.68
C PRO A 207 -16.07 -14.01 6.11
N THR A 208 -15.00 -14.76 6.28
CA THR A 208 -14.48 -15.20 7.57
C THR A 208 -13.00 -14.88 7.66
N VAL A 209 -12.50 -14.68 8.88
CA VAL A 209 -11.08 -14.31 9.09
C VAL A 209 -10.13 -15.29 8.42
N PRO A 210 -10.27 -16.65 8.58
CA PRO A 210 -9.36 -17.59 7.94
C PRO A 210 -9.32 -17.44 6.43
N LEU A 211 -10.48 -17.33 5.79
CA LEU A 211 -10.57 -17.26 4.32
C LEU A 211 -10.08 -15.92 3.77
N VAL A 212 -10.27 -14.81 4.52
CA VAL A 212 -9.71 -13.51 4.17
C VAL A 212 -8.19 -13.53 4.30
N LEU A 213 -7.65 -14.14 5.36
CA LEU A 213 -6.20 -14.33 5.54
C LEU A 213 -5.61 -15.25 4.48
N ASP A 214 -6.28 -16.37 4.15
CA ASP A 214 -5.84 -17.23 3.06
C ASP A 214 -5.71 -16.44 1.76
N LEU A 215 -6.74 -15.66 1.38
CA LEU A 215 -6.76 -14.88 0.16
C LEU A 215 -5.73 -13.73 0.13
N LEU A 216 -5.61 -12.96 1.22
CA LEU A 216 -4.82 -11.73 1.25
C LEU A 216 -3.38 -11.93 1.74
N VAL A 217 -3.09 -13.05 2.41
CA VAL A 217 -1.73 -13.34 2.90
C VAL A 217 -1.09 -14.49 2.13
N CYS A 218 -1.78 -15.63 1.98
CA CYS A 218 -1.17 -16.90 1.58
C CYS A 218 -1.35 -17.27 0.10
N ASP A 219 -2.31 -16.70 -0.61
CA ASP A 219 -2.61 -17.04 -2.01
C ASP A 219 -1.58 -16.44 -2.98
N ASP A 220 -0.65 -17.24 -3.46
CA ASP A 220 0.38 -16.82 -4.41
C ASP A 220 -0.14 -16.58 -5.84
N GLY A 221 -1.35 -17.02 -6.15
CA GLY A 221 -2.07 -16.72 -7.40
C GLY A 221 -2.79 -15.38 -7.38
N ASN A 222 -3.02 -14.79 -6.20
CA ASN A 222 -3.73 -13.51 -6.08
C ASN A 222 -2.75 -12.32 -6.14
N PRO A 223 -2.82 -11.44 -7.18
CA PRO A 223 -1.95 -10.27 -7.29
C PRO A 223 -2.13 -9.23 -6.15
N ARG A 224 -3.14 -9.40 -5.31
CA ARG A 224 -3.40 -8.57 -4.13
C ARG A 224 -2.93 -9.22 -2.81
N ALA A 225 -2.42 -10.46 -2.85
CA ALA A 225 -1.92 -11.15 -1.66
C ALA A 225 -0.50 -10.71 -1.28
N LEU A 226 -0.18 -10.79 0.01
CA LEU A 226 1.14 -10.47 0.54
C LEU A 226 2.23 -11.38 -0.04
N ILE A 227 2.00 -12.71 -0.03
CA ILE A 227 2.96 -13.69 -0.57
C ILE A 227 3.31 -13.38 -2.03
N TYR A 228 2.32 -13.01 -2.84
CA TYR A 228 2.55 -12.63 -4.23
C TYR A 228 3.50 -11.43 -4.34
N GLN A 229 3.33 -10.39 -3.49
CA GLN A 229 4.23 -9.25 -3.51
C GLN A 229 5.66 -9.65 -3.16
N VAL A 230 5.83 -10.47 -2.12
CA VAL A 230 7.15 -10.91 -1.65
C VAL A 230 7.84 -11.80 -2.70
N LEU A 231 7.12 -12.71 -3.34
CA LEU A 231 7.65 -13.53 -4.44
C LEU A 231 8.10 -12.66 -5.63
N LYS A 232 7.36 -11.61 -5.97
CA LYS A 232 7.75 -10.65 -7.02
C LYS A 232 8.94 -9.79 -6.62
N LEU A 233 9.04 -9.37 -5.35
CA LEU A 233 10.25 -8.71 -4.82
C LEU A 233 11.46 -9.63 -4.99
N ARG A 234 11.37 -10.86 -4.48
CA ARG A 234 12.44 -11.86 -4.59
C ARG A 234 12.88 -12.10 -6.03
N GLN A 235 11.92 -12.24 -6.94
CA GLN A 235 12.18 -12.43 -8.37
C GLN A 235 13.00 -11.26 -8.95
N ASN A 236 12.59 -10.01 -8.67
CA ASN A 236 13.30 -8.84 -9.19
C ASN A 236 14.69 -8.68 -8.58
N ILE A 237 14.83 -8.88 -7.27
CA ILE A 237 16.14 -8.83 -6.60
C ILE A 237 17.07 -9.94 -7.11
N SER A 238 16.57 -11.16 -7.33
CA SER A 238 17.37 -12.26 -7.89
C SER A 238 17.91 -11.95 -9.28
N VAL A 239 17.16 -11.20 -10.10
CA VAL A 239 17.66 -10.79 -11.41
C VAL A 239 18.71 -9.68 -11.27
N LEU A 240 18.48 -8.68 -10.39
CA LEU A 240 19.48 -7.64 -10.12
C LEU A 240 20.78 -8.23 -9.59
N GLU A 241 20.71 -9.23 -8.72
CA GLU A 241 21.90 -9.95 -8.23
C GLU A 241 22.68 -10.63 -9.36
N LYS A 242 21.98 -11.33 -10.29
CA LYS A 242 22.60 -12.00 -11.42
C LYS A 242 23.22 -11.02 -12.43
N GLU A 243 22.62 -9.84 -12.60
CA GLU A 243 23.09 -8.79 -13.50
C GLU A 243 24.17 -7.92 -12.84
N SER A 244 24.35 -8.03 -11.51
CA SER A 244 25.37 -7.29 -10.76
C SER A 244 26.78 -7.76 -11.09
N ARG A 245 27.73 -6.82 -11.15
CA ARG A 245 29.16 -7.11 -11.25
C ARG A 245 29.79 -7.47 -9.91
N LEU A 246 29.05 -7.31 -8.80
CA LEU A 246 29.48 -7.58 -7.44
C LEU A 246 28.68 -8.77 -6.91
N PRO A 247 29.26 -9.99 -6.89
CA PRO A 247 28.60 -11.16 -6.33
C PRO A 247 28.23 -10.93 -4.87
N GLY A 248 27.01 -11.30 -4.48
CA GLY A 248 26.54 -11.16 -3.11
C GLY A 248 26.02 -9.76 -2.74
N LEU A 249 25.91 -8.83 -3.70
CA LEU A 249 25.45 -7.47 -3.43
C LEU A 249 24.06 -7.44 -2.78
N PHE A 250 23.14 -8.31 -3.19
CA PHE A 250 21.77 -8.40 -2.70
C PHE A 250 21.51 -9.64 -1.84
N SER A 251 22.56 -10.28 -1.30
CA SER A 251 22.41 -11.51 -0.51
C SER A 251 21.57 -11.32 0.75
N LYS A 252 21.69 -10.16 1.43
CA LYS A 252 20.89 -9.83 2.61
C LYS A 252 19.42 -9.65 2.26
N GLU A 253 19.14 -8.92 1.19
CA GLU A 253 17.79 -8.69 0.68
C GLU A 253 17.10 -10.00 0.35
N LEU A 254 17.79 -10.92 -0.32
CA LEU A 254 17.28 -12.25 -0.65
C LEU A 254 17.00 -13.08 0.61
N LEU A 255 17.89 -13.07 1.60
CA LEU A 255 17.67 -13.77 2.87
C LEU A 255 16.44 -13.26 3.62
N ILE A 256 16.28 -11.93 3.72
CA ILE A 256 15.10 -11.33 4.36
C ILE A 256 13.80 -11.73 3.65
N LEU A 257 13.81 -11.73 2.31
CA LEU A 257 12.64 -12.11 1.53
C LEU A 257 12.32 -13.61 1.67
N ASP A 258 13.33 -14.49 1.73
CA ASP A 258 13.16 -15.92 1.97
C ASP A 258 12.58 -16.18 3.37
N GLU A 259 13.07 -15.49 4.41
CA GLU A 259 12.51 -15.57 5.77
C GLU A 259 11.02 -15.15 5.80
N ILE A 260 10.64 -14.10 5.06
CA ILE A 260 9.24 -13.67 4.97
C ILE A 260 8.39 -14.74 4.28
N ILE A 261 8.88 -15.31 3.17
CA ILE A 261 8.18 -16.35 2.41
C ILE A 261 7.96 -17.59 3.29
N ASP A 262 9.00 -18.05 3.97
CA ASP A 262 8.94 -19.22 4.83
C ASP A 262 7.97 -18.99 6.00
N ARG A 263 7.98 -17.81 6.59
CA ARG A 263 7.06 -17.45 7.67
C ARG A 263 5.60 -17.41 7.21
N ILE A 264 5.32 -16.86 6.02
CA ILE A 264 3.96 -16.86 5.47
C ILE A 264 3.51 -18.29 5.16
N ARG A 265 4.36 -19.13 4.56
CA ARG A 265 4.04 -20.52 4.21
C ARG A 265 3.85 -21.42 5.43
N ALA A 266 4.53 -21.12 6.54
CA ALA A 266 4.35 -21.81 7.80
C ALA A 266 3.12 -21.34 8.58
N THR A 267 2.39 -20.33 8.10
CA THR A 267 1.22 -19.78 8.79
C THR A 267 0.01 -20.69 8.64
N ASP A 268 -0.49 -21.20 9.76
CA ASP A 268 -1.77 -21.87 9.84
C ASP A 268 -2.88 -20.85 10.09
N VAL A 269 -3.52 -20.38 9.01
CA VAL A 269 -4.58 -19.35 9.07
C VAL A 269 -5.82 -19.84 9.82
N MET A 270 -6.09 -21.15 9.83
CA MET A 270 -7.23 -21.71 10.55
C MET A 270 -6.99 -21.62 12.06
N ASN A 271 -5.80 -21.99 12.53
CA ASN A 271 -5.43 -21.91 13.94
C ASN A 271 -5.39 -20.43 14.42
N LEU A 272 -4.88 -19.52 13.61
CA LEU A 272 -4.89 -18.08 13.93
C LEU A 272 -6.32 -17.55 14.16
N ALA A 273 -7.29 -18.05 13.42
CA ALA A 273 -8.67 -17.61 13.53
C ALA A 273 -9.45 -18.34 14.66
N GLU A 274 -9.16 -19.61 14.94
CA GLU A 274 -9.82 -20.34 16.03
C GLU A 274 -9.55 -19.76 17.41
N GLN A 275 -8.40 -19.16 17.60
CA GLN A 275 -8.03 -18.48 18.86
C GLN A 275 -8.70 -17.09 19.04
N ALA A 276 -9.34 -16.57 18.00
CA ALA A 276 -10.14 -15.34 18.06
C ALA A 276 -11.56 -15.61 18.59
N ARG A 277 -11.71 -16.48 19.62
CA ARG A 277 -13.01 -16.78 20.21
C ARG A 277 -13.46 -15.72 21.20
N THR A 278 -14.75 -15.46 21.20
CA THR A 278 -15.50 -14.61 22.11
C THR A 278 -15.28 -14.98 23.59
N LEU A 279 -14.66 -14.10 24.36
CA LEU A 279 -14.80 -14.07 25.80
C LEU A 279 -15.81 -12.96 26.12
N ASN A 280 -16.99 -13.31 26.63
CA ASN A 280 -18.05 -12.38 27.05
C ASN A 280 -18.50 -11.38 25.96
N GLU A 281 -18.86 -11.85 24.76
CA GLU A 281 -19.36 -11.04 23.64
C GLU A 281 -18.34 -10.05 23.03
N THR A 282 -17.13 -9.97 23.52
CA THR A 282 -16.04 -9.17 22.92
C THR A 282 -15.17 -10.05 22.01
N VAL A 283 -15.00 -9.67 20.76
CA VAL A 283 -14.03 -10.34 19.83
C VAL A 283 -12.63 -9.92 20.24
N ILE A 284 -11.90 -10.81 20.90
CA ILE A 284 -10.48 -10.59 21.18
C ILE A 284 -9.69 -11.14 20.01
N VAL A 285 -9.01 -10.27 19.27
CA VAL A 285 -8.09 -10.69 18.23
C VAL A 285 -6.93 -11.46 18.86
N ASN A 286 -6.62 -12.61 18.26
CA ASN A 286 -5.53 -13.46 18.71
C ASN A 286 -4.20 -12.68 18.75
N PRO A 287 -3.50 -12.57 19.89
CA PRO A 287 -2.19 -11.94 19.96
C PRO A 287 -1.16 -12.51 18.97
N ALA A 288 -1.30 -13.78 18.58
CA ALA A 288 -0.44 -14.40 17.56
C ALA A 288 -0.65 -13.76 16.18
N PHE A 289 -1.87 -13.33 15.85
CA PHE A 289 -2.16 -12.62 14.60
C PHE A 289 -1.44 -11.27 14.54
N SER A 290 -1.63 -10.42 15.54
CA SER A 290 -0.93 -9.12 15.63
C SER A 290 0.59 -9.29 15.67
N THR A 291 1.10 -10.33 16.34
CA THR A 291 2.53 -10.68 16.37
C THR A 291 3.03 -11.08 14.98
N LEU A 292 2.27 -11.87 14.22
CA LEU A 292 2.60 -12.24 12.85
C LEU A 292 2.66 -11.00 11.95
N LEU A 293 1.61 -10.17 11.93
CA LEU A 293 1.55 -8.97 11.09
C LEU A 293 2.68 -8.00 11.39
N ASN A 294 2.94 -7.73 12.68
CA ASN A 294 4.02 -6.85 13.12
C ASN A 294 5.39 -7.42 12.74
N GLY A 295 5.60 -8.72 12.89
CA GLY A 295 6.84 -9.37 12.50
C GLY A 295 7.10 -9.30 10.98
N LEU A 296 6.06 -9.52 10.15
CA LEU A 296 6.16 -9.37 8.70
C LEU A 296 6.41 -7.92 8.29
N ARG A 297 5.76 -6.94 8.97
CA ARG A 297 5.97 -5.51 8.74
C ARG A 297 7.41 -5.09 9.03
N LEU A 298 7.97 -5.48 10.17
CA LEU A 298 9.35 -5.21 10.54
C LEU A 298 10.34 -5.80 9.53
N LYS A 299 10.09 -7.01 9.03
CA LYS A 299 10.92 -7.64 8.01
C LYS A 299 10.86 -6.91 6.66
N LEU A 300 9.69 -6.44 6.22
CA LEU A 300 9.58 -5.62 5.00
C LEU A 300 10.24 -4.25 5.17
N GLN A 301 10.21 -3.65 6.36
CA GLN A 301 10.97 -2.44 6.68
C GLN A 301 12.47 -2.70 6.62
N GLU A 302 12.95 -3.77 7.26
CA GLU A 302 14.35 -4.21 7.19
C GLU A 302 14.83 -4.41 5.75
N PHE A 303 14.02 -5.06 4.91
CA PHE A 303 14.28 -5.19 3.47
C PHE A 303 14.39 -3.82 2.78
N SER A 304 13.45 -2.89 3.05
CA SER A 304 13.49 -1.54 2.48
C SER A 304 14.76 -0.78 2.84
N ASP A 305 15.16 -0.85 4.11
CA ASP A 305 16.33 -0.16 4.64
C ASP A 305 17.63 -0.76 4.08
N THR A 306 17.72 -2.10 4.04
CA THR A 306 18.87 -2.82 3.47
C THR A 306 19.01 -2.47 1.99
N LEU A 307 17.95 -2.52 1.20
CA LEU A 307 17.98 -2.15 -0.21
C LEU A 307 18.39 -0.69 -0.42
N THR A 308 17.91 0.22 0.44
CA THR A 308 18.27 1.64 0.38
C THR A 308 19.78 1.83 0.65
N LEU A 309 20.32 1.14 1.61
CA LEU A 309 21.76 1.18 1.92
C LEU A 309 22.59 0.60 0.77
N SER A 310 22.20 -0.54 0.23
CA SER A 310 22.94 -1.20 -0.86
C SER A 310 22.93 -0.41 -2.18
N CYS A 311 21.79 0.23 -2.52
CA CYS A 311 21.64 0.85 -3.83
C CYS A 311 21.87 2.37 -3.86
N PHE A 312 21.55 3.09 -2.77
CA PHE A 312 21.48 4.56 -2.80
C PHE A 312 22.56 5.26 -1.97
N VAL A 313 23.09 4.62 -0.91
CA VAL A 313 24.12 5.22 -0.07
C VAL A 313 25.50 5.10 -0.73
N HIS A 314 25.81 4.00 -1.41
CA HIS A 314 27.07 3.85 -2.13
C HIS A 314 27.22 4.77 -3.35
N ALA A 315 26.15 5.24 -3.95
CA ALA A 315 26.19 6.21 -5.04
C ALA A 315 26.69 7.60 -4.57
N ALA A 316 26.60 7.92 -3.29
CA ALA A 316 27.11 9.18 -2.73
C ALA A 316 28.62 9.13 -2.45
N SER A 317 29.18 7.95 -2.10
CA SER A 317 30.60 7.78 -1.78
C SER A 317 31.50 7.68 -3.02
N THR A 318 30.98 7.27 -4.18
CA THR A 318 31.73 7.17 -5.44
C THR A 318 31.88 8.52 -6.18
N ARG A 319 31.27 9.59 -5.71
CA ARG A 319 31.45 10.95 -6.28
C ARG A 319 32.62 11.75 -5.72
N GLN A 320 33.41 11.22 -4.80
CA GLN A 320 34.74 11.80 -4.48
C GLN A 320 35.75 11.28 -5.50
N GLY A 321 35.76 11.92 -6.67
CA GLY A 321 36.83 11.73 -7.65
C GLY A 321 38.19 12.13 -7.07
N PRO A 322 39.32 11.59 -7.60
CA PRO A 322 40.64 11.83 -7.05
C PRO A 322 40.94 13.32 -7.03
N ALA A 323 41.35 13.83 -5.90
CA ALA A 323 41.84 15.20 -5.73
C ALA A 323 42.94 15.50 -6.76
N TYR A 324 42.68 16.42 -7.64
CA TYR A 324 43.65 16.93 -8.59
C TYR A 324 44.77 17.64 -7.81
N ASN A 325 45.88 16.97 -7.69
CA ASN A 325 47.10 17.48 -7.02
C ASN A 325 47.67 18.55 -7.94
N LYS A 326 47.44 19.84 -7.62
CA LYS A 326 48.16 20.96 -8.29
C LYS A 326 49.61 20.91 -7.89
N GLY A 327 50.42 20.17 -8.69
CA GLY A 327 51.87 20.21 -8.62
C GLY A 327 52.37 21.65 -8.82
N LYS A 328 53.19 22.06 -7.90
CA LYS A 328 54.00 23.30 -7.96
C LYS A 328 54.84 23.28 -9.22
N ILE A 329 54.67 24.29 -10.09
CA ILE A 329 55.68 24.64 -11.08
C ILE A 329 56.54 25.74 -10.46
N LYS A 330 57.84 25.43 -10.39
CA LYS A 330 58.90 26.42 -10.11
C LYS A 330 59.13 27.24 -11.37
#